data_537a23e16e43ee8fbb92699a6bcb2896
#
_entry.id   537a23e16e43ee8fbb92699a6bcb2896
#
_cell.length_a   1.000
_cell.length_b   1.000
_cell.length_c   1.000
_cell.angle_alpha   90.00
_cell.angle_beta   90.00
_cell.angle_gamma   90.00
#
_symmetry.space_group_name_H-M   'P 1'
#
loop_
_entity.id
_entity.type
_entity.pdbx_description
1 polymer ?
#
loop_
_entity_poly.entity_id
_entity_poly.type
_entity_poly.pdbx_seq_one_letter_code
_entity_poly.pdbx_strand_id
1 'polypeptide(L)' 'MQTNYKVLSTAIDITQLLQQNGCTYNEAMKILNLVVAELKQQRENLEYDTFDDYFAGAKTIDVSNKVITALSHVNGYC' A
#
# COMPACT_ATOMS: atom_id res chain seq x y z
N MET A 1 4.34 11.89 20.65
CA MET A 1 3.82 10.81 19.82
C MET A 1 4.74 9.60 19.90
N GLN A 2 4.16 8.47 20.16
CA GLN A 2 4.97 7.26 20.17
C GLN A 2 5.09 6.72 18.76
N THR A 3 6.33 6.58 18.31
CA THR A 3 6.58 5.91 17.04
C THR A 3 6.41 4.42 17.28
N ASN A 4 5.55 3.81 16.49
CA ASN A 4 5.33 2.38 16.58
C ASN A 4 6.59 1.63 16.14
N TYR A 5 7.12 0.81 17.02
CA TYR A 5 8.32 0.02 16.74
C TYR A 5 8.14 -0.84 15.48
N LYS A 6 6.96 -1.42 15.30
CA LYS A 6 6.63 -2.22 14.13
C LYS A 6 6.77 -1.39 12.84
N VAL A 7 6.30 -0.16 12.85
CA VAL A 7 6.38 0.72 11.69
C VAL A 7 7.83 1.02 11.35
N LEU A 8 8.63 1.39 12.36
CA LEU A 8 10.06 1.67 12.15
C LEU A 8 10.81 0.44 11.66
N SER A 9 10.61 -0.70 12.31
CA SER A 9 11.28 -1.93 11.96
C SER A 9 10.96 -2.35 10.52
N THR A 10 9.69 -2.24 10.14
CA THR A 10 9.26 -2.58 8.78
C THR A 10 9.84 -1.62 7.76
N ALA A 11 9.90 -0.32 8.08
CA ALA A 11 10.52 0.66 7.19
C ALA A 11 12.00 0.33 6.95
N ILE A 12 12.72 -0.07 8.00
CA ILE A 12 14.11 -0.49 7.87
C ILE A 12 14.21 -1.72 6.97
N ASP A 13 13.34 -2.71 7.17
CA ASP A 13 13.32 -3.93 6.36
C ASP A 13 13.08 -3.61 4.89
N ILE A 14 12.20 -2.66 4.59
CA ILE A 14 11.92 -2.23 3.22
C ILE A 14 13.18 -1.62 2.60
N THR A 15 13.88 -0.74 3.32
CA THR A 15 15.10 -0.12 2.77
C THR A 15 16.21 -1.14 2.56
N GLN A 16 16.30 -2.14 3.43
CA GLN A 16 17.25 -3.23 3.26
C GLN A 16 16.94 -4.04 2.01
N LEU A 17 15.66 -4.31 1.76
CA LEU A 17 15.25 -5.03 0.55
C LEU A 17 15.58 -4.23 -0.70
N LEU A 18 15.34 -2.93 -0.70
CA LEU A 18 15.69 -2.06 -1.82
C LEU A 18 17.20 -2.07 -2.08
N GLN A 19 17.99 -2.02 -1.03
CA GLN A 19 19.44 -2.10 -1.14
C GLN A 19 19.89 -3.43 -1.73
N GLN A 20 19.33 -4.53 -1.25
CA GLN A 20 19.66 -5.87 -1.71
C GLN A 20 19.40 -6.04 -3.21
N ASN A 21 18.38 -5.36 -3.72
CA ASN A 21 18.04 -5.40 -5.14
C ASN A 21 18.79 -4.36 -5.96
N GLY A 22 19.71 -3.62 -5.33
CA GLY A 22 20.53 -2.64 -6.05
C GLY A 22 19.75 -1.44 -6.56
N CYS A 23 18.67 -1.06 -5.88
CA CYS A 23 17.83 0.05 -6.32
C CYS A 23 18.53 1.39 -6.12
N THR A 24 18.45 2.24 -7.13
CA THR A 24 18.86 3.64 -7.00
C THR A 24 17.79 4.41 -6.22
N TYR A 25 18.12 5.64 -5.82
CA TYR A 25 17.13 6.50 -5.16
C TYR A 25 15.90 6.74 -6.04
N ASN A 26 16.12 6.97 -7.33
CA ASN A 26 15.00 7.15 -8.27
C ASN A 26 14.12 5.91 -8.34
N GLU A 27 14.73 4.73 -8.42
CA GLU A 27 14.01 3.47 -8.46
C GLU A 27 13.27 3.22 -7.15
N ALA A 28 13.92 3.48 -6.02
CA ALA A 28 13.30 3.30 -4.71
C ALA A 28 12.06 4.18 -4.56
N MET A 29 12.15 5.44 -4.98
CA MET A 29 11.00 6.34 -4.89
C MET A 29 9.85 5.89 -5.80
N LYS A 30 10.17 5.41 -7.00
CA LYS A 30 9.15 4.86 -7.90
C LYS A 30 8.47 3.63 -7.30
N ILE A 31 9.26 2.74 -6.70
CA ILE A 31 8.75 1.52 -6.07
C ILE A 31 7.79 1.88 -4.94
N LEU A 32 8.20 2.81 -4.07
CA LEU A 32 7.36 3.20 -2.94
C LEU A 32 6.08 3.90 -3.38
N ASN A 33 6.17 4.75 -4.40
CA ASN A 33 4.98 5.40 -4.96
C ASN A 33 4.01 4.37 -5.55
N LEU A 34 4.55 3.37 -6.24
CA LEU A 34 3.76 2.29 -6.80
C LEU A 34 3.04 1.50 -5.70
N VAL A 35 3.76 1.16 -4.63
CA VAL A 35 3.19 0.45 -3.49
C VAL A 35 2.07 1.27 -2.85
N VAL A 36 2.29 2.57 -2.66
CA VAL A 36 1.26 3.44 -2.08
C VAL A 36 0.01 3.45 -2.96
N ALA A 37 0.18 3.58 -4.28
CA ALA A 37 -0.95 3.59 -5.21
C ALA A 37 -1.74 2.29 -5.14
N GLU A 38 -1.05 1.16 -5.12
CA GLU A 38 -1.70 -0.15 -5.06
C GLU A 38 -2.41 -0.38 -3.72
N LEU A 39 -1.82 0.07 -2.62
CA LEU A 39 -2.47 -0.04 -1.31
C LEU A 39 -3.73 0.83 -1.24
N LYS A 40 -3.70 2.02 -1.83
CA LYS A 40 -4.89 2.88 -1.91
C LYS A 40 -5.99 2.19 -2.68
N GLN A 41 -5.66 1.53 -3.78
CA GLN A 41 -6.66 0.81 -4.57
C GLN A 41 -7.23 -0.39 -3.82
N GLN A 42 -6.40 -1.16 -3.13
CA GLN A 42 -6.88 -2.24 -2.27
C GLN A 42 -7.88 -1.71 -1.24
N ARG A 43 -7.50 -0.61 -0.60
CA ARG A 43 -8.33 0.00 0.43
C ARG A 43 -9.68 0.42 -0.12
N GLU A 44 -9.70 1.10 -1.26
CA GLU A 44 -10.94 1.53 -1.89
C GLU A 44 -11.84 0.35 -2.22
N ASN A 45 -11.28 -0.72 -2.75
CA ASN A 45 -12.04 -1.91 -3.11
C ASN A 45 -12.71 -2.55 -1.90
N LEU A 46 -12.10 -2.41 -0.72
CA LEU A 46 -12.63 -2.98 0.52
C LEU A 46 -13.58 -2.04 1.26
N GLU A 47 -13.42 -0.72 1.08
CA GLU A 47 -14.22 0.28 1.80
C GLU A 47 -15.63 0.43 1.24
N TYR A 48 -15.86 0.08 -0.01
CA TYR A 48 -17.14 0.25 -0.68
C TYR A 48 -17.80 -1.11 -0.90
N ASP A 49 -19.06 -1.21 -0.50
CA ASP A 49 -19.81 -2.46 -0.60
C ASP A 49 -20.29 -2.72 -2.02
N THR A 50 -20.65 -1.66 -2.73
CA THR A 50 -21.18 -1.75 -4.10
C THR A 50 -20.59 -0.64 -4.97
N PHE A 51 -20.77 -0.76 -6.30
CA PHE A 51 -20.41 0.32 -7.21
C PHE A 51 -21.20 1.59 -6.93
N ASP A 52 -22.47 1.45 -6.56
CA ASP A 52 -23.31 2.61 -6.23
C ASP A 52 -22.72 3.36 -5.03
N ASP A 53 -22.27 2.65 -4.01
CA ASP A 53 -21.62 3.25 -2.85
C ASP A 53 -20.33 3.95 -3.26
N TYR A 54 -19.56 3.35 -4.14
CA TYR A 54 -18.31 3.94 -4.64
C TYR A 54 -18.58 5.27 -5.35
N PHE A 55 -19.55 5.29 -6.26
CA PHE A 55 -19.89 6.51 -7.01
C PHE A 55 -20.52 7.57 -6.14
N ALA A 56 -21.24 7.17 -5.10
CA ALA A 56 -21.83 8.10 -4.15
C ALA A 56 -20.81 8.63 -3.13
N GLY A 57 -19.61 8.05 -3.09
CA GLY A 57 -18.60 8.40 -2.10
C GLY A 57 -18.95 7.93 -0.70
N ALA A 58 -19.86 6.97 -0.58
CA ALA A 58 -20.35 6.49 0.71
C ALA A 58 -19.55 5.26 1.16
N LYS A 59 -18.50 5.48 1.93
CA LYS A 59 -17.72 4.38 2.51
C LYS A 59 -18.57 3.62 3.52
N THR A 60 -18.74 2.33 3.29
CA THR A 60 -19.56 1.48 4.15
C THR A 60 -18.74 0.65 5.12
N ILE A 61 -17.45 0.46 4.84
CA ILE A 61 -16.59 -0.40 5.65
C ILE A 61 -15.32 0.35 6.02
N ASP A 62 -14.99 0.39 7.30
CA ASP A 62 -13.71 0.93 7.76
C ASP A 62 -12.68 -0.19 7.80
N VAL A 63 -11.67 -0.08 6.96
CA VAL A 63 -10.62 -1.10 6.84
C VAL A 63 -9.27 -0.62 7.36
N SER A 64 -9.25 0.51 8.08
CA SER A 64 -7.99 1.13 8.53
C SER A 64 -7.13 0.19 9.38
N ASN A 65 -7.74 -0.73 10.10
CA ASN A 65 -7.02 -1.66 10.98
C ASN A 65 -6.91 -3.07 10.40
N LYS A 66 -7.34 -3.27 9.17
CA LYS A 66 -7.15 -4.57 8.51
C LYS A 66 -5.72 -4.71 8.00
N VAL A 67 -5.22 -5.93 8.04
CA VAL A 67 -3.90 -6.24 7.48
C VAL A 67 -4.00 -6.23 5.96
N ILE A 68 -2.99 -5.64 5.31
CA ILE A 68 -2.95 -5.56 3.85
C ILE A 68 -2.77 -6.93 3.21
N THR A 69 -3.10 -7.00 1.92
CA THR A 69 -2.80 -8.17 1.09
C THR A 69 -1.53 -7.90 0.30
N ALA A 70 -0.63 -8.87 0.26
CA ALA A 70 0.59 -8.73 -0.52
C ALA A 70 0.26 -8.61 -2.00
N LEU A 71 1.02 -7.77 -2.70
CA LEU A 71 0.86 -7.62 -4.14
C LEU A 71 1.37 -8.87 -4.83
N SER A 72 0.55 -9.45 -5.69
CA SER A 72 0.95 -10.56 -6.55
C SER A 72 1.26 -10.08 -7.97
N HIS A 73 0.74 -8.91 -8.32
CA HIS A 73 0.98 -8.26 -9.60
C HIS A 73 0.66 -6.78 -9.44
N VAL A 74 1.05 -5.99 -10.41
CA VAL A 74 0.76 -4.56 -10.45
C VAL A 74 -0.12 -4.28 -11.65
N ASN A 75 -1.17 -3.47 -11.45
CA ASN A 75 -2.07 -3.09 -12.54
C ASN A 75 -1.28 -2.46 -13.68
N GLY A 76 -1.49 -2.99 -14.90
CA GLY A 76 -0.77 -2.53 -16.08
C GLY A 76 0.55 -3.23 -16.33
N TYR A 77 0.99 -4.10 -15.43
CA TYR A 77 2.22 -4.89 -15.55
C TYR A 77 1.91 -6.32 -15.16
N CYS A 78 1.90 -7.19 -16.09
CA CYS A 78 1.62 -8.61 -15.84
C CYS A 78 2.89 -9.43 -15.82
#